data_f81d42d482d983227864e8d1fd7825ac
#
_entry.id   f81d42d482d983227864e8d1fd7825ac
#
_cell.length_a   1.000
_cell.length_b   1.000
_cell.length_c   1.000
_cell.angle_alpha   90.00
_cell.angle_beta   90.00
_cell.angle_gamma   90.00
#
_symmetry.space_group_name_H-M   'P 1'
#
loop_
_entity.id
_entity.type
_entity.pdbx_description
1 polymer ?
#
loop_
_entity_poly.entity_id
_entity_poly.type
_entity_poly.pdbx_seq_one_letter_code
_entity_poly.pdbx_strand_id
1 'polypeptide(L)'
;MKEKKTFILAVPTLIIFVVVVVGICMIFYNRNFKKMTKDDVKILAQKVATINNISCEVLTESSEADVTGTISDYKLCNGKLVSNVDNFKMYDDKNEKLLLQIDEKQKVVYQYKEYTSAIDEFETMICSVAKLLETDDYQYEFKDYETVNGIKCDSFSLSNDSIVFDIWLDKESGMIVKMICHYVGDGTNSIDTTLNYRYQLNNVTEEDVKKPDLTSYTITEI
;
A
#
# COMPACT_ATOMS: atom_id res chain seq x y z
N MET A 1 33.71 -56.45 -21.88
CA MET A 1 33.38 -56.32 -20.43
C MET A 1 33.55 -54.87 -19.90
N LYS A 2 33.49 -53.84 -20.75
CA LYS A 2 33.59 -52.42 -20.37
C LYS A 2 32.25 -51.67 -20.24
N GLU A 3 31.18 -52.18 -20.82
CA GLU A 3 29.87 -51.44 -20.83
C GLU A 3 29.09 -51.53 -19.51
N LYS A 4 29.24 -52.58 -18.72
CA LYS A 4 28.49 -52.75 -17.46
C LYS A 4 28.90 -51.78 -16.34
N LYS A 5 30.13 -51.27 -16.35
CA LYS A 5 30.59 -50.31 -15.30
C LYS A 5 30.08 -48.90 -15.50
N THR A 6 29.83 -48.49 -16.73
CA THR A 6 29.30 -47.13 -17.03
C THR A 6 27.83 -47.02 -16.66
N PHE A 7 27.06 -48.11 -16.76
CA PHE A 7 25.62 -48.11 -16.41
C PHE A 7 25.41 -48.08 -14.88
N ILE A 8 26.30 -48.69 -14.10
CA ILE A 8 26.19 -48.74 -12.64
C ILE A 8 26.50 -47.37 -11.99
N LEU A 9 27.30 -46.50 -12.65
CA LEU A 9 27.57 -45.15 -12.15
C LEU A 9 26.49 -44.10 -12.61
N ALA A 10 25.85 -44.35 -13.72
CA ALA A 10 24.82 -43.41 -14.26
C ALA A 10 23.52 -43.39 -13.45
N VAL A 11 23.11 -44.53 -12.89
CA VAL A 11 21.86 -44.62 -12.11
C VAL A 11 21.93 -43.83 -10.80
N PRO A 12 22.92 -43.95 -9.93
CA PRO A 12 23.00 -43.14 -8.70
C PRO A 12 23.16 -41.64 -9.01
N THR A 13 23.90 -41.28 -10.06
CA THR A 13 24.04 -39.87 -10.48
C THR A 13 22.70 -39.29 -10.93
N LEU A 14 21.90 -40.05 -11.68
CA LEU A 14 20.59 -39.63 -12.09
C LEU A 14 19.62 -39.47 -10.92
N ILE A 15 19.66 -40.39 -9.95
CA ILE A 15 18.86 -40.30 -8.72
C ILE A 15 19.20 -39.05 -7.91
N ILE A 16 20.49 -38.77 -7.71
CA ILE A 16 20.95 -37.57 -7.01
C ILE A 16 20.47 -36.32 -7.73
N PHE A 17 20.58 -36.26 -9.06
CA PHE A 17 20.12 -35.13 -9.85
C PHE A 17 18.61 -34.90 -9.70
N VAL A 18 17.80 -35.96 -9.77
CA VAL A 18 16.33 -35.87 -9.59
C VAL A 18 15.99 -35.38 -8.18
N VAL A 19 16.64 -35.89 -7.14
CA VAL A 19 16.41 -35.45 -5.75
C VAL A 19 16.77 -33.97 -5.56
N VAL A 20 17.89 -33.51 -6.14
CA VAL A 20 18.27 -32.11 -6.08
C VAL A 20 17.28 -31.21 -6.83
N VAL A 21 16.86 -31.60 -8.04
CA VAL A 21 15.87 -30.84 -8.81
C VAL A 21 14.52 -30.76 -8.09
N VAL A 22 14.03 -31.91 -7.56
CA VAL A 22 12.78 -31.95 -6.78
C VAL A 22 12.92 -31.10 -5.51
N GLY A 23 14.06 -31.18 -4.82
CA GLY A 23 14.34 -30.36 -3.64
C GLY A 23 14.33 -28.85 -3.96
N ILE A 24 14.97 -28.44 -5.05
CA ILE A 24 14.95 -27.05 -5.53
C ILE A 24 13.52 -26.64 -5.91
N CYS A 25 12.79 -27.50 -6.65
CA CYS A 25 11.40 -27.20 -7.01
C CYS A 25 10.49 -27.08 -5.78
N MET A 26 10.67 -27.94 -4.76
CA MET A 26 9.91 -27.85 -3.50
C MET A 26 10.24 -26.57 -2.71
N ILE A 27 11.53 -26.19 -2.65
CA ILE A 27 11.94 -24.95 -1.99
C ILE A 27 11.36 -23.75 -2.74
N PHE A 28 11.40 -23.79 -4.08
CA PHE A 28 10.85 -22.72 -4.93
C PHE A 28 9.32 -22.64 -4.81
N TYR A 29 8.64 -23.78 -4.78
CA TYR A 29 7.20 -23.89 -4.55
C TYR A 29 6.82 -23.34 -3.17
N ASN A 30 7.45 -23.82 -2.10
CA ASN A 30 7.17 -23.35 -0.74
C ASN A 30 7.45 -21.84 -0.57
N ARG A 31 8.47 -21.31 -1.24
CA ARG A 31 8.82 -19.89 -1.15
C ARG A 31 7.85 -18.98 -1.92
N ASN A 32 7.30 -19.46 -3.05
CA ASN A 32 6.45 -18.66 -3.94
C ASN A 32 4.94 -18.89 -3.77
N PHE A 33 4.53 -20.02 -3.15
CA PHE A 33 3.13 -20.43 -3.05
C PHE A 33 2.67 -20.77 -1.63
N LYS A 34 3.50 -20.46 -0.62
CA LYS A 34 3.05 -20.58 0.78
C LYS A 34 1.97 -19.53 1.00
N LYS A 35 0.73 -19.97 1.26
CA LYS A 35 -0.37 -19.08 1.63
C LYS A 35 0.06 -18.17 2.78
N MET A 36 -0.14 -16.88 2.61
CA MET A 36 0.13 -15.90 3.65
C MET A 36 -0.86 -16.09 4.80
N THR A 37 -0.34 -16.16 6.02
CA THR A 37 -1.16 -16.18 7.22
C THR A 37 -1.45 -14.75 7.69
N LYS A 38 -2.42 -14.57 8.61
CA LYS A 38 -2.70 -13.28 9.26
C LYS A 38 -1.42 -12.66 9.85
N ASP A 39 -0.58 -13.48 10.49
CA ASP A 39 0.67 -13.02 11.10
C ASP A 39 1.73 -12.62 10.05
N ASP A 40 1.84 -13.36 8.95
CA ASP A 40 2.76 -13.00 7.86
C ASP A 40 2.37 -11.63 7.26
N VAL A 41 1.06 -11.39 7.03
CA VAL A 41 0.54 -10.10 6.55
C VAL A 41 0.83 -8.99 7.55
N LYS A 42 0.60 -9.23 8.84
CA LYS A 42 0.87 -8.26 9.91
C LYS A 42 2.34 -7.83 9.93
N ILE A 43 3.26 -8.79 9.87
CA ILE A 43 4.70 -8.53 9.83
C ILE A 43 5.08 -7.72 8.58
N LEU A 44 4.50 -8.06 7.42
CA LEU A 44 4.78 -7.37 6.17
C LEU A 44 4.23 -5.94 6.20
N ALA A 45 2.99 -5.75 6.64
CA ALA A 45 2.36 -4.45 6.74
C ALA A 45 3.04 -3.51 7.75
N GLN A 46 3.62 -4.06 8.83
CA GLN A 46 4.40 -3.27 9.80
C GLN A 46 5.66 -2.64 9.21
N LYS A 47 6.24 -3.20 8.12
CA LYS A 47 7.38 -2.58 7.44
C LYS A 47 7.02 -1.24 6.83
N VAL A 48 5.77 -1.06 6.41
CA VAL A 48 5.28 0.19 5.82
C VAL A 48 5.41 1.36 6.79
N ALA A 49 5.23 1.12 8.08
CA ALA A 49 5.38 2.15 9.13
C ALA A 49 6.80 2.75 9.25
N THR A 50 7.79 2.14 8.62
CA THR A 50 9.17 2.66 8.61
C THR A 50 9.50 3.47 7.35
N ILE A 51 8.57 3.60 6.42
CA ILE A 51 8.77 4.31 5.16
C ILE A 51 8.69 5.82 5.44
N ASN A 52 9.77 6.52 5.18
CA ASN A 52 9.89 7.97 5.37
C ASN A 52 10.21 8.72 4.06
N ASN A 53 10.23 8.01 2.93
CA ASN A 53 10.43 8.59 1.61
C ASN A 53 9.61 7.81 0.58
N ILE A 54 8.52 8.41 0.12
CA ILE A 54 7.57 7.78 -0.80
C ILE A 54 6.81 8.83 -1.61
N SER A 55 6.60 8.57 -2.90
CA SER A 55 5.50 9.16 -3.65
C SER A 55 4.38 8.14 -3.80
N CYS A 56 3.15 8.59 -3.65
CA CYS A 56 1.96 7.75 -3.74
C CYS A 56 0.82 8.50 -4.44
N GLU A 57 0.28 7.90 -5.48
CA GLU A 57 -0.96 8.32 -6.14
C GLU A 57 -2.08 7.35 -5.70
N VAL A 58 -3.20 7.88 -5.28
CA VAL A 58 -4.38 7.09 -4.91
C VAL A 58 -5.55 7.51 -5.80
N LEU A 59 -6.01 6.57 -6.63
CA LEU A 59 -7.25 6.71 -7.39
C LEU A 59 -8.39 6.10 -6.58
N THR A 60 -9.35 6.92 -6.18
CA THR A 60 -10.57 6.50 -5.47
C THR A 60 -11.74 6.49 -6.44
N GLU A 61 -12.42 5.34 -6.53
CA GLU A 61 -13.62 5.14 -7.34
C GLU A 61 -14.73 4.61 -6.45
N SER A 62 -15.94 5.10 -6.62
CA SER A 62 -17.12 4.62 -5.89
C SER A 62 -18.16 4.08 -6.85
N SER A 63 -18.93 3.09 -6.40
CA SER A 63 -20.08 2.56 -7.14
C SER A 63 -21.30 3.48 -7.10
N GLU A 64 -21.27 4.56 -6.30
CA GLU A 64 -22.30 5.58 -6.34
C GLU A 64 -22.27 6.34 -7.69
N ALA A 65 -23.42 6.45 -8.33
CA ALA A 65 -23.58 6.86 -9.72
C ALA A 65 -23.07 8.28 -10.05
N ASP A 66 -22.85 9.13 -9.05
CA ASP A 66 -22.45 10.53 -9.23
C ASP A 66 -21.02 10.85 -8.75
N VAL A 67 -20.26 9.85 -8.27
CA VAL A 67 -18.87 10.04 -7.81
C VAL A 67 -17.92 9.70 -8.95
N THR A 68 -17.43 10.73 -9.64
CA THR A 68 -16.27 10.58 -10.55
C THR A 68 -15.03 10.28 -9.72
N GLY A 69 -14.19 9.38 -10.23
CA GLY A 69 -12.95 9.00 -9.53
C GLY A 69 -12.09 10.22 -9.17
N THR A 70 -11.67 10.29 -7.91
CA THR A 70 -10.74 11.30 -7.41
C THR A 70 -9.32 10.78 -7.42
N ILE A 71 -8.38 11.64 -7.81
CA ILE A 71 -6.94 11.33 -7.74
C ILE A 71 -6.33 12.20 -6.65
N SER A 72 -5.63 11.56 -5.73
CA SER A 72 -4.86 12.21 -4.69
C SER A 72 -3.40 11.85 -4.81
N ASP A 73 -2.52 12.85 -4.85
CA ASP A 73 -1.08 12.68 -4.95
C ASP A 73 -0.41 13.04 -3.63
N TYR A 74 0.53 12.23 -3.20
CA TYR A 74 1.29 12.43 -1.96
C TYR A 74 2.79 12.27 -2.22
N LYS A 75 3.59 13.16 -1.64
CA LYS A 75 5.05 13.08 -1.60
C LYS A 75 5.53 13.31 -0.19
N LEU A 76 6.06 12.26 0.43
CA LEU A 76 6.64 12.31 1.79
C LEU A 76 8.15 12.16 1.71
N CYS A 77 8.87 13.03 2.40
CA CYS A 77 10.32 12.93 2.57
C CYS A 77 10.73 13.58 3.90
N ASN A 78 11.41 12.82 4.77
CA ASN A 78 12.04 13.32 6.00
C ASN A 78 11.12 14.19 6.90
N GLY A 79 9.86 13.77 7.09
CA GLY A 79 8.89 14.46 7.92
C GLY A 79 8.29 15.71 7.28
N LYS A 80 8.35 15.81 5.94
CA LYS A 80 7.66 16.82 5.13
C LYS A 80 6.75 16.13 4.14
N LEU A 81 5.51 16.60 4.01
CA LEU A 81 4.51 16.10 3.07
C LEU A 81 4.04 17.21 2.16
N VAL A 82 3.99 16.92 0.88
CA VAL A 82 3.21 17.68 -0.10
C VAL A 82 2.14 16.77 -0.65
N SER A 83 0.89 17.19 -0.62
CA SER A 83 -0.19 16.45 -1.27
C SER A 83 -1.06 17.36 -2.12
N ASN A 84 -1.65 16.76 -3.17
CA ASN A 84 -2.68 17.39 -3.97
C ASN A 84 -3.93 16.50 -3.86
N VAL A 85 -4.97 17.07 -3.29
CA VAL A 85 -6.26 16.39 -3.12
C VAL A 85 -7.33 17.34 -3.66
N ASP A 86 -8.02 16.92 -4.70
CA ASP A 86 -9.00 17.73 -5.43
C ASP A 86 -8.42 19.06 -5.93
N ASN A 87 -8.88 20.18 -5.34
CA ASN A 87 -8.46 21.53 -5.71
C ASN A 87 -7.47 22.16 -4.73
N PHE A 88 -7.06 21.40 -3.71
CA PHE A 88 -6.19 21.88 -2.66
C PHE A 88 -4.83 21.22 -2.73
N LYS A 89 -3.81 22.02 -2.52
CA LYS A 89 -2.47 21.55 -2.22
C LYS A 89 -2.23 21.69 -0.73
N MET A 90 -1.72 20.66 -0.10
CA MET A 90 -1.32 20.69 1.30
C MET A 90 0.20 20.64 1.40
N TYR A 91 0.73 21.37 2.37
CA TYR A 91 2.11 21.27 2.80
C TYR A 91 2.12 21.07 4.30
N ASP A 92 2.76 20.01 4.76
CA ASP A 92 2.96 19.70 6.17
C ASP A 92 4.46 19.53 6.45
N ASP A 93 4.97 20.21 7.46
CA ASP A 93 6.31 20.04 8.01
C ASP A 93 6.19 19.68 9.49
N LYS A 94 6.40 18.40 9.81
CA LYS A 94 6.30 17.86 11.17
C LYS A 94 7.34 18.46 12.12
N ASN A 95 8.50 18.86 11.58
CA ASN A 95 9.58 19.46 12.37
C ASN A 95 9.26 20.90 12.77
N GLU A 96 8.66 21.67 11.86
CA GLU A 96 8.24 23.05 12.10
C GLU A 96 6.84 23.13 12.73
N LYS A 97 6.11 22.01 12.82
CA LYS A 97 4.68 21.95 13.21
C LYS A 97 3.84 22.91 12.38
N LEU A 98 4.03 22.88 11.08
CA LEU A 98 3.41 23.78 10.14
C LEU A 98 2.53 23.02 9.16
N LEU A 99 1.23 23.25 9.19
CA LEU A 99 0.28 22.77 8.20
C LEU A 99 -0.31 23.94 7.41
N LEU A 100 -0.20 23.86 6.09
CA LEU A 100 -0.77 24.82 5.15
C LEU A 100 -1.72 24.09 4.18
N GLN A 101 -2.90 24.65 4.00
CA GLN A 101 -3.81 24.27 2.93
C GLN A 101 -3.88 25.41 1.93
N ILE A 102 -3.60 25.15 0.67
CA ILE A 102 -3.40 26.14 -0.38
C ILE A 102 -4.50 25.99 -1.42
N ASP A 103 -5.31 27.02 -1.56
CA ASP A 103 -6.25 27.16 -2.68
C ASP A 103 -5.57 27.92 -3.82
N GLU A 104 -5.13 27.17 -4.84
CA GLU A 104 -4.45 27.75 -6.01
C GLU A 104 -5.35 28.66 -6.85
N LYS A 105 -6.68 28.41 -6.85
CA LYS A 105 -7.64 29.19 -7.62
C LYS A 105 -7.92 30.55 -6.97
N GLN A 106 -8.13 30.53 -5.65
CA GLN A 106 -8.44 31.76 -4.90
C GLN A 106 -7.19 32.51 -4.45
N LYS A 107 -6.00 31.91 -4.61
CA LYS A 107 -4.73 32.43 -4.09
C LYS A 107 -4.79 32.72 -2.60
N VAL A 108 -5.39 31.79 -1.85
CA VAL A 108 -5.51 31.83 -0.39
C VAL A 108 -4.76 30.65 0.21
N VAL A 109 -4.07 30.93 1.31
CA VAL A 109 -3.42 29.91 2.15
C VAL A 109 -4.10 29.93 3.51
N TYR A 110 -4.59 28.80 3.93
CA TYR A 110 -5.07 28.59 5.29
C TYR A 110 -3.93 28.00 6.12
N GLN A 111 -3.52 28.73 7.13
CA GLN A 111 -2.53 28.27 8.11
C GLN A 111 -3.26 27.90 9.39
N TYR A 112 -3.13 26.64 9.80
CA TYR A 112 -3.78 26.13 11.01
C TYR A 112 -3.01 26.58 12.26
N LYS A 113 -3.68 27.21 13.23
CA LYS A 113 -3.10 27.61 14.53
C LYS A 113 -2.77 26.43 15.40
N GLU A 114 -3.69 25.45 15.41
CA GLU A 114 -3.44 24.19 16.09
C GLU A 114 -2.91 23.20 15.07
N TYR A 115 -1.67 22.76 15.26
CA TYR A 115 -1.04 21.81 14.35
C TYR A 115 -1.71 20.45 14.43
N THR A 116 -2.29 20.02 13.32
CA THR A 116 -2.75 18.67 13.08
C THR A 116 -1.94 18.09 11.93
N SER A 117 -1.36 16.92 12.11
CA SER A 117 -0.42 16.37 11.12
C SER A 117 -1.16 15.67 9.98
N ALA A 118 -1.08 16.21 8.78
CA ALA A 118 -1.50 15.51 7.56
C ALA A 118 -0.58 14.32 7.25
N ILE A 119 0.67 14.35 7.73
CA ILE A 119 1.59 13.21 7.65
C ILE A 119 1.04 12.02 8.43
N ASP A 120 0.55 12.24 9.67
CA ASP A 120 -0.01 11.17 10.49
C ASP A 120 -1.26 10.55 9.84
N GLU A 121 -2.07 11.33 9.13
CA GLU A 121 -3.21 10.85 8.34
C GLU A 121 -2.74 10.01 7.16
N PHE A 122 -1.75 10.49 6.40
CA PHE A 122 -1.16 9.75 5.29
C PHE A 122 -0.51 8.43 5.76
N GLU A 123 0.30 8.47 6.82
CA GLU A 123 0.89 7.29 7.44
C GLU A 123 -0.20 6.30 7.90
N THR A 124 -1.30 6.80 8.45
CA THR A 124 -2.45 5.98 8.83
C THR A 124 -3.09 5.29 7.62
N MET A 125 -3.22 6.00 6.52
CA MET A 125 -3.79 5.45 5.28
C MET A 125 -2.91 4.33 4.71
N ILE A 126 -1.59 4.53 4.56
CA ILE A 126 -0.70 3.51 4.01
C ILE A 126 -0.48 2.33 4.97
N CYS A 127 -0.61 2.54 6.29
CA CYS A 127 -0.50 1.52 7.32
C CYS A 127 -1.86 0.90 7.73
N SER A 128 -2.94 1.21 7.02
CA SER A 128 -4.30 0.81 7.41
C SER A 128 -4.45 -0.70 7.62
N VAL A 129 -3.83 -1.52 6.79
CA VAL A 129 -3.86 -2.99 6.92
C VAL A 129 -3.25 -3.44 8.25
N ALA A 130 -2.10 -2.88 8.66
CA ALA A 130 -1.49 -3.23 9.94
C ALA A 130 -2.43 -2.92 11.10
N LYS A 131 -3.10 -1.76 11.08
CA LYS A 131 -4.06 -1.33 12.10
C LYS A 131 -5.30 -2.22 12.15
N LEU A 132 -5.87 -2.59 10.99
CA LEU A 132 -7.01 -3.51 10.91
C LEU A 132 -6.67 -4.91 11.49
N LEU A 133 -5.43 -5.34 11.33
CA LEU A 133 -4.95 -6.64 11.83
C LEU A 133 -4.57 -6.61 13.33
N GLU A 134 -4.44 -5.44 13.94
CA GLU A 134 -4.18 -5.30 15.39
C GLU A 134 -5.41 -5.62 16.25
N THR A 135 -6.60 -5.43 15.67
CA THR A 135 -7.87 -5.78 16.33
C THR A 135 -8.28 -7.21 15.97
N ASP A 136 -9.02 -7.85 16.88
CA ASP A 136 -9.63 -9.15 16.60
C ASP A 136 -11.02 -9.03 15.98
N ASP A 137 -11.39 -7.81 15.54
CA ASP A 137 -12.71 -7.49 15.00
C ASP A 137 -12.93 -8.02 13.58
N TYR A 138 -11.85 -8.42 12.89
CA TYR A 138 -11.90 -8.86 11.51
C TYR A 138 -11.48 -10.32 11.34
N GLN A 139 -12.28 -11.06 10.58
CA GLN A 139 -11.92 -12.40 10.10
C GLN A 139 -10.99 -12.25 8.89
N TYR A 140 -9.90 -13.01 8.89
CA TYR A 140 -8.91 -13.04 7.80
C TYR A 140 -9.16 -14.25 6.91
N GLU A 141 -9.22 -14.04 5.59
CA GLU A 141 -9.28 -15.09 4.59
C GLU A 141 -8.29 -14.81 3.45
N PHE A 142 -7.30 -15.70 3.28
CA PHE A 142 -6.42 -15.64 2.10
C PHE A 142 -7.22 -16.03 0.85
N LYS A 143 -7.10 -15.25 -0.23
CA LYS A 143 -7.78 -15.51 -1.51
C LYS A 143 -6.83 -16.13 -2.52
N ASP A 144 -5.87 -15.36 -3.07
CA ASP A 144 -5.02 -15.83 -4.15
C ASP A 144 -3.71 -15.02 -4.25
N TYR A 145 -2.89 -15.42 -5.22
CA TYR A 145 -1.70 -14.71 -5.68
C TYR A 145 -2.00 -14.06 -7.02
N GLU A 146 -1.93 -12.75 -7.09
CA GLU A 146 -2.31 -12.01 -8.28
C GLU A 146 -1.21 -11.03 -8.70
N THR A 147 -1.27 -10.59 -9.96
CA THR A 147 -0.44 -9.48 -10.44
C THR A 147 -1.35 -8.30 -10.75
N VAL A 148 -1.21 -7.22 -10.00
CA VAL A 148 -1.97 -5.99 -10.15
C VAL A 148 -1.02 -4.88 -10.59
N ASN A 149 -1.26 -4.25 -11.72
CA ASN A 149 -0.40 -3.20 -12.30
C ASN A 149 1.08 -3.62 -12.45
N GLY A 150 1.35 -4.90 -12.72
CA GLY A 150 2.70 -5.45 -12.83
C GLY A 150 3.37 -5.82 -11.49
N ILE A 151 2.73 -5.55 -10.37
CA ILE A 151 3.20 -5.86 -9.00
C ILE A 151 2.62 -7.21 -8.57
N LYS A 152 3.48 -8.09 -8.04
CA LYS A 152 3.06 -9.37 -7.47
C LYS A 152 2.45 -9.16 -6.10
N CYS A 153 1.20 -9.50 -5.94
CA CYS A 153 0.42 -9.30 -4.74
C CYS A 153 -0.03 -10.61 -4.12
N ASP A 154 -0.18 -10.60 -2.80
CA ASP A 154 -1.02 -11.52 -2.08
C ASP A 154 -2.39 -10.86 -1.87
N SER A 155 -3.47 -11.54 -2.30
CA SER A 155 -4.83 -11.05 -2.08
C SER A 155 -5.49 -11.80 -0.92
N PHE A 156 -6.20 -11.04 -0.08
CA PHE A 156 -6.92 -11.56 1.08
C PHE A 156 -8.09 -10.64 1.43
N SER A 157 -9.03 -11.17 2.21
CA SER A 157 -10.13 -10.39 2.75
C SER A 157 -9.99 -10.22 4.26
N LEU A 158 -10.40 -9.05 4.73
CA LEU A 158 -10.69 -8.77 6.14
C LEU A 158 -12.17 -8.41 6.26
N SER A 159 -12.94 -9.13 7.06
CA SER A 159 -14.38 -8.96 7.13
C SER A 159 -14.90 -8.95 8.55
N ASN A 160 -15.96 -8.17 8.78
CA ASN A 160 -16.84 -8.26 9.94
C ASN A 160 -18.31 -8.14 9.47
N ASP A 161 -19.24 -8.01 10.42
CA ASP A 161 -20.68 -7.96 10.12
C ASP A 161 -21.10 -6.75 9.28
N SER A 162 -20.28 -5.70 9.19
CA SER A 162 -20.64 -4.41 8.58
C SER A 162 -19.84 -4.08 7.32
N ILE A 163 -18.64 -4.65 7.18
CA ILE A 163 -17.74 -4.29 6.08
C ILE A 163 -16.84 -5.46 5.69
N VAL A 164 -16.55 -5.55 4.39
CA VAL A 164 -15.54 -6.45 3.84
C VAL A 164 -14.50 -5.61 3.11
N PHE A 165 -13.24 -5.82 3.42
CA PHE A 165 -12.10 -5.29 2.69
C PHE A 165 -11.46 -6.38 1.86
N ASP A 166 -11.46 -6.27 0.54
CA ASP A 166 -10.63 -7.08 -0.33
C ASP A 166 -9.34 -6.31 -0.64
N ILE A 167 -8.18 -6.91 -0.30
CA ILE A 167 -6.90 -6.22 -0.25
C ILE A 167 -5.87 -6.98 -1.09
N TRP A 168 -5.13 -6.25 -1.91
CA TRP A 168 -3.97 -6.71 -2.66
C TRP A 168 -2.72 -6.03 -2.11
N LEU A 169 -1.87 -6.83 -1.48
CA LEU A 169 -0.67 -6.35 -0.81
C LEU A 169 0.57 -6.77 -1.61
N ASP A 170 1.45 -5.81 -1.92
CA ASP A 170 2.74 -6.12 -2.54
C ASP A 170 3.59 -7.01 -1.63
N LYS A 171 4.02 -8.14 -2.16
CA LYS A 171 4.80 -9.17 -1.44
C LYS A 171 6.17 -8.70 -0.96
N GLU A 172 6.74 -7.68 -1.57
CA GLU A 172 8.09 -7.20 -1.28
C GLU A 172 8.06 -6.05 -0.26
N SER A 173 7.26 -5.03 -0.54
CA SER A 173 7.21 -3.80 0.27
C SER A 173 6.19 -3.83 1.39
N GLY A 174 5.13 -4.63 1.27
CA GLY A 174 3.99 -4.62 2.17
C GLY A 174 3.00 -3.48 1.91
N MET A 175 3.22 -2.71 0.85
CA MET A 175 2.30 -1.64 0.44
C MET A 175 1.01 -2.19 -0.14
N ILE A 176 -0.08 -1.48 0.11
CA ILE A 176 -1.36 -1.75 -0.56
C ILE A 176 -1.24 -1.32 -2.02
N VAL A 177 -1.59 -2.21 -2.95
CA VAL A 177 -1.66 -1.92 -4.39
C VAL A 177 -3.09 -1.63 -4.80
N LYS A 178 -4.05 -2.35 -4.19
CA LYS A 178 -5.48 -2.17 -4.40
C LYS A 178 -6.25 -2.56 -3.15
N MET A 179 -7.30 -1.85 -2.86
CA MET A 179 -8.27 -2.20 -1.82
C MET A 179 -9.68 -1.93 -2.32
N ILE A 180 -10.61 -2.84 -2.06
CA ILE A 180 -12.03 -2.64 -2.29
C ILE A 180 -12.72 -2.74 -0.94
N CYS A 181 -13.50 -1.72 -0.61
CA CYS A 181 -14.30 -1.66 0.60
C CYS A 181 -15.75 -1.92 0.21
N HIS A 182 -16.31 -3.02 0.68
CA HIS A 182 -17.72 -3.38 0.51
C HIS A 182 -18.46 -3.10 1.80
N TYR A 183 -19.31 -2.10 1.82
CA TYR A 183 -20.17 -1.83 2.97
C TYR A 183 -21.41 -2.72 2.91
N VAL A 184 -21.58 -3.54 3.94
CA VAL A 184 -22.75 -4.41 4.08
C VAL A 184 -23.85 -3.57 4.75
N GLY A 185 -24.63 -2.87 3.94
CA GLY A 185 -25.79 -2.12 4.43
C GLY A 185 -26.93 -3.05 4.86
N ASP A 186 -27.93 -2.50 5.49
CA ASP A 186 -29.15 -3.18 5.97
C ASP A 186 -30.12 -3.66 4.85
N GLY A 187 -29.57 -4.01 3.69
CA GLY A 187 -30.23 -4.85 2.68
C GLY A 187 -30.67 -4.15 1.39
N THR A 188 -30.36 -2.88 1.14
CA THR A 188 -30.82 -2.22 -0.08
C THR A 188 -29.75 -1.55 -0.96
N ASN A 189 -28.61 -1.13 -0.42
CA ASN A 189 -27.53 -0.57 -1.24
C ASN A 189 -26.15 -0.93 -0.63
N SER A 190 -25.42 -1.84 -1.25
CA SER A 190 -24.00 -1.98 -0.99
C SER A 190 -23.26 -0.88 -1.75
N ILE A 191 -22.46 -0.08 -1.06
CA ILE A 191 -21.56 0.89 -1.68
C ILE A 191 -20.17 0.25 -1.73
N ASP A 192 -19.64 0.13 -2.93
CA ASP A 192 -18.30 -0.35 -3.13
C ASP A 192 -17.38 0.85 -3.41
N THR A 193 -16.32 0.96 -2.63
CA THR A 193 -15.26 1.95 -2.87
C THR A 193 -13.97 1.22 -3.24
N THR A 194 -13.43 1.52 -4.40
CA THR A 194 -12.16 0.98 -4.88
C THR A 194 -11.07 2.03 -4.72
N LEU A 195 -9.96 1.64 -4.08
CA LEU A 195 -8.75 2.42 -3.93
C LEU A 195 -7.63 1.73 -4.70
N ASN A 196 -7.08 2.39 -5.70
CA ASN A 196 -5.92 1.91 -6.45
C ASN A 196 -4.71 2.77 -6.10
N TYR A 197 -3.65 2.13 -5.63
CA TYR A 197 -2.42 2.78 -5.18
C TYR A 197 -1.31 2.58 -6.21
N ARG A 198 -0.65 3.68 -6.58
CA ARG A 198 0.61 3.67 -7.34
C ARG A 198 1.66 4.36 -6.50
N TYR A 199 2.74 3.69 -6.17
CA TYR A 199 3.77 4.24 -5.30
C TYR A 199 5.17 3.98 -5.83
N GLN A 200 6.11 4.82 -5.38
CA GLN A 200 7.54 4.63 -5.57
C GLN A 200 8.24 4.97 -4.26
N LEU A 201 9.11 4.06 -3.83
CA LEU A 201 9.88 4.22 -2.60
C LEU A 201 11.23 4.89 -2.90
N ASN A 202 11.70 5.72 -1.97
CA ASN A 202 13.01 6.39 -2.02
C ASN A 202 13.27 7.23 -3.29
N ASN A 203 12.21 7.84 -3.84
CA ASN A 203 12.28 8.64 -5.07
C ASN A 203 11.95 10.12 -4.87
N VAL A 204 11.53 10.52 -3.66
CA VAL A 204 11.19 11.91 -3.34
C VAL A 204 12.43 12.66 -2.86
N THR A 205 12.67 13.82 -3.42
CA THR A 205 13.76 14.71 -3.03
C THR A 205 13.27 15.82 -2.08
N GLU A 206 14.19 16.49 -1.36
CA GLU A 206 13.86 17.65 -0.52
C GLU A 206 13.23 18.79 -1.34
N GLU A 207 13.57 18.92 -2.62
CA GLU A 207 12.97 19.94 -3.50
C GLU A 207 11.50 19.60 -3.83
N ASP A 208 11.14 18.32 -3.92
CA ASP A 208 9.76 17.87 -4.17
C ASP A 208 8.81 18.22 -3.01
N VAL A 209 9.35 18.29 -1.79
CA VAL A 209 8.60 18.59 -0.55
C VAL A 209 9.00 19.95 0.04
N LYS A 210 9.53 20.83 -0.78
CA LYS A 210 9.89 22.19 -0.36
C LYS A 210 8.65 23.02 -0.06
N LYS A 211 8.75 23.85 0.98
CA LYS A 211 7.73 24.85 1.29
C LYS A 211 7.45 25.73 0.07
N PRO A 212 6.20 25.85 -0.37
CA PRO A 212 5.87 26.66 -1.54
C PRO A 212 6.14 28.14 -1.30
N ASP A 213 6.42 28.89 -2.37
CA ASP A 213 6.49 30.35 -2.33
C ASP A 213 5.08 30.93 -2.18
N LEU A 214 4.83 31.61 -1.09
CA LEU A 214 3.53 32.17 -0.73
C LEU A 214 3.41 33.67 -0.98
N THR A 215 4.39 34.33 -1.64
CA THR A 215 4.42 35.75 -1.84
C THR A 215 3.22 36.33 -2.61
N SER A 216 2.59 35.52 -3.43
CA SER A 216 1.40 35.87 -4.22
C SER A 216 0.07 35.47 -3.59
N TYR A 217 0.08 34.95 -2.35
CA TYR A 217 -1.10 34.44 -1.67
C TYR A 217 -1.53 35.32 -0.51
N THR A 218 -2.83 35.35 -0.23
CA THR A 218 -3.36 35.87 1.03
C THR A 218 -3.32 34.77 2.08
N ILE A 219 -2.63 35.03 3.20
CA ILE A 219 -2.53 34.07 4.31
C ILE A 219 -3.66 34.35 5.29
N THR A 220 -4.43 33.31 5.61
CA THR A 220 -5.52 33.35 6.59
C THR A 220 -5.20 32.33 7.68
N GLU A 221 -5.10 32.80 8.91
CA GLU A 221 -4.98 31.92 10.08
C GLU A 221 -6.37 31.40 10.49
N ILE A 222 -6.50 30.08 10.71
CA ILE A 222 -7.74 29.42 11.13
C ILE A 222 -7.55 28.55 12.36
#